data_a02e7efe860890ea561549ec6f43b145
#
_entry.id   a02e7efe860890ea561549ec6f43b145
#
_cell.length_a   1.000
_cell.length_b   1.000
_cell.length_c   1.000
_cell.angle_alpha   90.00
_cell.angle_beta   90.00
_cell.angle_gamma   90.00
#
_symmetry.space_group_name_H-M   'P 1'
#
loop_
_entity.id
_entity.type
_entity.pdbx_description
1 polymer ?
#
loop_
_entity_poly.entity_id
_entity_poly.type
_entity_poly.pdbx_seq_one_letter_code
_entity_poly.pdbx_strand_id
1 'polypeptide(L)'
;LKNIVTYLKCIQDKFISFTNCSGILGIFKYDVYRSPNVGIYTKCNDKFVFIPNGFAVTKAKNLSEFLKTDYVFTSVANTRLLGPLMVINNCGLLLPRNCFEEEVAHLKKATGLNVDILDTKHTAIGNLICTNDKGAIMSPLIPDEYVKKVEDVLGVEVIRKRIAGYHQAGAMAVATSNGGIIHPSTEEEDIKIISQVLGVDLEPATINGGSPYLSSGILANNKSLVVGSLTNGPELVMLTKAFRVED
;
A
#
# COMPACT_ATOMS: atom_id res chain seq x y z
N LEU A 1 -31.81 6.99 27.73
CA LEU A 1 -31.86 6.86 26.25
C LEU A 1 -31.21 8.06 25.54
N LYS A 2 -31.31 9.31 26.03
CA LYS A 2 -30.67 10.49 25.46
C LYS A 2 -29.11 10.42 25.52
N ASN A 3 -28.54 9.81 26.53
CA ASN A 3 -27.08 9.72 26.71
C ASN A 3 -26.38 8.69 25.79
N ILE A 4 -27.11 7.68 25.31
CA ILE A 4 -26.55 6.66 24.40
C ILE A 4 -26.47 7.20 22.96
N VAL A 5 -27.44 8.02 22.56
CA VAL A 5 -27.42 8.64 21.21
C VAL A 5 -26.31 9.69 21.10
N THR A 6 -25.99 10.39 22.18
CA THR A 6 -24.87 11.35 22.23
C THR A 6 -23.53 10.63 22.20
N TYR A 7 -23.42 9.44 22.80
CA TYR A 7 -22.20 8.62 22.78
C TYR A 7 -21.91 8.01 21.41
N LEU A 8 -22.96 7.57 20.70
CA LEU A 8 -22.83 7.04 19.34
C LEU A 8 -22.54 8.12 18.29
N LYS A 9 -23.01 9.35 18.48
CA LYS A 9 -22.61 10.49 17.64
C LYS A 9 -21.18 10.94 17.87
N CYS A 10 -20.66 10.79 19.10
CA CYS A 10 -19.27 11.14 19.43
C CYS A 10 -18.24 10.17 18.86
N ILE A 11 -18.65 8.94 18.48
CA ILE A 11 -17.78 7.95 17.85
C ILE A 11 -17.61 8.21 16.35
N GLN A 12 -18.55 8.93 15.71
CA GLN A 12 -18.46 9.31 14.28
C GLN A 12 -17.61 10.55 14.01
N ASP A 13 -17.36 11.42 15.02
CA ASP A 13 -16.74 12.74 14.82
C ASP A 13 -15.49 12.99 15.67
N LYS A 14 -14.92 11.99 16.36
CA LYS A 14 -13.66 12.19 17.07
C LYS A 14 -12.46 12.04 16.13
N PHE A 15 -12.09 13.13 15.50
CA PHE A 15 -10.71 13.42 15.16
C PHE A 15 -9.87 13.44 16.45
N ILE A 16 -9.08 12.41 16.69
CA ILE A 16 -8.02 12.51 17.68
C ILE A 16 -6.86 13.21 16.99
N SER A 17 -6.71 14.50 17.25
CA SER A 17 -5.53 15.27 16.87
C SER A 17 -4.41 14.93 17.84
N PHE A 18 -3.40 14.20 17.38
CA PHE A 18 -2.14 14.05 18.13
C PHE A 18 -1.04 14.86 17.45
N THR A 19 -0.39 15.69 18.25
CA THR A 19 0.78 16.48 17.89
C THR A 19 2.04 15.73 18.31
N ASN A 20 2.96 15.54 17.35
CA ASN A 20 4.36 15.13 17.55
C ASN A 20 4.61 13.77 18.23
N CYS A 21 4.29 12.66 17.54
CA CYS A 21 4.88 11.36 17.80
C CYS A 21 5.27 10.69 16.48
N SER A 22 6.31 9.87 16.49
CA SER A 22 6.86 9.16 15.32
C SER A 22 6.10 7.89 14.94
N GLY A 23 4.81 7.77 15.32
CA GLY A 23 3.94 6.63 15.05
C GLY A 23 2.87 6.89 13.99
N ILE A 24 2.19 5.83 13.55
CA ILE A 24 1.03 5.92 12.64
C ILE A 24 -0.15 6.52 13.42
N LEU A 25 -0.78 7.54 12.84
CA LEU A 25 -1.77 8.40 13.50
C LEU A 25 -3.21 7.85 13.47
N GLY A 26 -3.49 6.75 12.76
CA GLY A 26 -4.82 6.15 12.78
C GLY A 26 -5.10 5.19 11.64
N ILE A 27 -6.18 4.43 11.82
CA ILE A 27 -6.73 3.51 10.82
C ILE A 27 -8.11 4.01 10.41
N PHE A 28 -8.31 4.25 9.12
CA PHE A 28 -9.56 4.75 8.56
C PHE A 28 -10.21 3.70 7.67
N LYS A 29 -11.53 3.49 7.82
CA LYS A 29 -12.28 2.62 6.91
C LYS A 29 -12.79 3.41 5.72
N TYR A 30 -12.60 2.85 4.51
CA TYR A 30 -13.01 3.53 3.28
C TYR A 30 -13.34 2.54 2.16
N ASP A 31 -14.15 3.00 1.20
CA ASP A 31 -14.46 2.24 -0.01
C ASP A 31 -14.17 3.09 -1.25
N VAL A 32 -13.49 2.48 -2.22
CA VAL A 32 -13.24 3.07 -3.53
C VAL A 32 -14.16 2.39 -4.55
N TYR A 33 -14.96 3.17 -5.27
CA TYR A 33 -15.99 2.66 -6.20
C TYR A 33 -17.01 1.71 -5.53
N ARG A 34 -17.35 1.93 -4.26
CA ARG A 34 -18.19 1.04 -3.43
C ARG A 34 -17.59 -0.35 -3.24
N SER A 35 -16.29 -0.48 -3.37
CA SER A 35 -15.54 -1.71 -3.14
C SER A 35 -14.62 -1.54 -1.93
N PRO A 36 -14.58 -2.52 -1.02
CA PRO A 36 -13.63 -2.51 0.11
C PRO A 36 -12.19 -2.77 -0.34
N ASN A 37 -11.98 -3.11 -1.61
CA ASN A 37 -10.66 -3.37 -2.17
C ASN A 37 -9.96 -2.05 -2.58
N VAL A 38 -9.73 -1.18 -1.60
CA VAL A 38 -9.16 0.16 -1.82
C VAL A 38 -7.83 0.13 -2.54
N GLY A 39 -6.97 -0.83 -2.21
CA GLY A 39 -5.63 -0.96 -2.78
C GLY A 39 -5.59 -1.51 -4.21
N ILE A 40 -6.71 -1.98 -4.77
CA ILE A 40 -6.79 -2.33 -6.20
C ILE A 40 -6.82 -1.06 -7.06
N TYR A 41 -7.57 -0.05 -6.61
CA TYR A 41 -7.81 1.15 -7.40
C TYR A 41 -6.83 2.28 -7.10
N THR A 42 -6.21 2.26 -5.92
CA THR A 42 -5.37 3.35 -5.42
C THR A 42 -4.03 2.82 -4.92
N LYS A 43 -3.04 3.69 -4.83
CA LYS A 43 -1.71 3.39 -4.27
C LYS A 43 -1.21 4.62 -3.55
N CYS A 44 -0.34 4.47 -2.55
CA CYS A 44 0.22 5.63 -1.84
C CYS A 44 1.68 5.42 -1.41
N ASN A 45 2.34 6.53 -1.13
CA ASN A 45 3.55 6.65 -0.32
C ASN A 45 3.34 7.76 0.73
N ASP A 46 4.40 8.27 1.37
CA ASP A 46 4.27 9.31 2.39
C ASP A 46 3.92 10.70 1.85
N LYS A 47 4.07 10.92 0.55
CA LYS A 47 3.84 12.24 -0.08
C LYS A 47 2.57 12.28 -0.91
N PHE A 48 2.23 11.17 -1.56
CA PHE A 48 1.17 11.13 -2.56
C PHE A 48 0.22 9.95 -2.36
N VAL A 49 -1.06 10.16 -2.64
CA VAL A 49 -2.02 9.10 -2.94
C VAL A 49 -2.41 9.20 -4.41
N PHE A 50 -2.22 8.11 -5.15
CA PHE A 50 -2.56 7.99 -6.57
C PHE A 50 -3.98 7.48 -6.71
N ILE A 51 -4.76 8.19 -7.49
CA ILE A 51 -6.22 8.02 -7.61
C ILE A 51 -6.58 7.95 -9.09
N PRO A 52 -7.46 7.02 -9.49
CA PRO A 52 -7.83 6.88 -10.90
C PRO A 52 -8.49 8.15 -11.46
N ASN A 53 -8.17 8.47 -12.72
CA ASN A 53 -8.84 9.53 -13.46
C ASN A 53 -10.36 9.34 -13.42
N GLY A 54 -11.10 10.44 -13.23
CA GLY A 54 -12.57 10.44 -13.14
C GLY A 54 -13.13 10.02 -11.77
N PHE A 55 -12.28 9.81 -10.75
CA PHE A 55 -12.77 9.65 -9.39
C PHE A 55 -13.27 11.00 -8.82
N ALA A 56 -14.28 10.97 -7.95
CA ALA A 56 -14.85 12.21 -7.39
C ALA A 56 -13.83 12.98 -6.55
N VAL A 57 -13.65 14.27 -6.84
CA VAL A 57 -12.65 15.13 -6.17
C VAL A 57 -12.85 15.19 -4.66
N THR A 58 -14.09 15.24 -4.18
CA THR A 58 -14.40 15.23 -2.73
C THR A 58 -13.90 13.95 -2.06
N LYS A 59 -14.09 12.80 -2.71
CA LYS A 59 -13.60 11.52 -2.21
C LYS A 59 -12.08 11.40 -2.28
N ALA A 60 -11.46 12.00 -3.30
CA ALA A 60 -10.00 12.08 -3.41
C ALA A 60 -9.40 12.90 -2.26
N LYS A 61 -10.02 14.04 -1.92
CA LYS A 61 -9.62 14.85 -0.77
C LYS A 61 -9.73 14.09 0.55
N ASN A 62 -10.81 13.33 0.78
CA ASN A 62 -10.93 12.52 1.99
C ASN A 62 -9.78 11.50 2.12
N LEU A 63 -9.42 10.81 1.02
CA LEU A 63 -8.27 9.88 1.03
C LEU A 63 -6.95 10.60 1.33
N SER A 64 -6.76 11.77 0.72
CA SER A 64 -5.60 12.64 0.95
C SER A 64 -5.50 13.07 2.42
N GLU A 65 -6.61 13.48 3.03
CA GLU A 65 -6.69 13.87 4.43
C GLU A 65 -6.40 12.68 5.37
N PHE A 66 -6.99 11.50 5.12
CA PHE A 66 -6.75 10.30 5.91
C PHE A 66 -5.28 9.86 5.87
N LEU A 67 -4.67 9.89 4.67
CA LEU A 67 -3.28 9.49 4.48
C LEU A 67 -2.27 10.62 4.76
N LYS A 68 -2.74 11.86 4.97
CA LYS A 68 -1.89 13.07 5.12
C LYS A 68 -0.91 13.25 3.96
N THR A 69 -1.44 13.13 2.74
CA THR A 69 -0.68 13.16 1.49
C THR A 69 -1.35 14.12 0.50
N ASP A 70 -0.62 14.56 -0.52
CA ASP A 70 -1.22 15.15 -1.70
C ASP A 70 -1.87 14.05 -2.56
N TYR A 71 -2.89 14.37 -3.36
CA TYR A 71 -3.47 13.41 -4.29
C TYR A 71 -3.07 13.71 -5.74
N VAL A 72 -2.82 12.64 -6.50
CA VAL A 72 -2.49 12.70 -7.93
C VAL A 72 -3.49 11.86 -8.70
N PHE A 73 -4.24 12.50 -9.61
CA PHE A 73 -5.08 11.77 -10.55
C PHE A 73 -4.22 11.20 -11.67
N THR A 74 -4.39 9.91 -11.97
CA THR A 74 -3.64 9.23 -13.03
C THR A 74 -4.41 8.02 -13.56
N SER A 75 -3.94 7.47 -14.66
CA SER A 75 -4.20 6.10 -15.11
C SER A 75 -2.87 5.38 -15.31
N VAL A 76 -2.90 4.08 -15.40
CA VAL A 76 -1.76 3.23 -15.80
C VAL A 76 -2.26 2.26 -16.83
N ALA A 77 -1.63 2.25 -18.02
CA ALA A 77 -2.09 1.48 -19.17
C ALA A 77 -3.56 1.76 -19.52
N ASN A 78 -3.98 3.01 -19.37
CA ASN A 78 -5.35 3.49 -19.58
C ASN A 78 -6.40 2.74 -18.72
N THR A 79 -6.01 2.26 -17.54
CA THR A 79 -6.89 1.56 -16.60
C THR A 79 -7.04 2.33 -15.28
N ARG A 80 -8.02 1.91 -14.48
CA ARG A 80 -8.25 2.40 -13.11
C ARG A 80 -7.62 1.52 -12.04
N LEU A 81 -6.91 0.45 -12.44
CA LEU A 81 -6.35 -0.55 -11.54
C LEU A 81 -4.91 -0.18 -11.16
N LEU A 82 -4.75 0.87 -10.36
CA LEU A 82 -3.42 1.39 -10.05
C LEU A 82 -2.60 0.43 -9.18
N GLY A 83 -3.23 -0.18 -8.16
CA GLY A 83 -2.53 -1.04 -7.22
C GLY A 83 -1.80 -2.22 -7.84
N PRO A 84 -2.44 -3.05 -8.68
CA PRO A 84 -1.78 -4.18 -9.37
C PRO A 84 -0.68 -3.77 -10.34
N LEU A 85 -0.73 -2.53 -10.88
CA LEU A 85 0.14 -2.09 -11.95
C LEU A 85 1.31 -1.21 -11.48
N MET A 86 1.23 -0.61 -10.29
CA MET A 86 2.23 0.32 -9.78
C MET A 86 3.02 -0.29 -8.62
N VAL A 87 4.35 -0.10 -8.65
CA VAL A 87 5.23 -0.33 -7.49
C VAL A 87 5.78 1.03 -7.07
N ILE A 88 5.66 1.37 -5.79
CA ILE A 88 6.06 2.69 -5.30
C ILE A 88 6.61 2.62 -3.88
N ASN A 89 7.62 3.45 -3.62
CA ASN A 89 8.08 3.88 -2.30
C ASN A 89 8.34 5.41 -2.31
N ASN A 90 9.03 5.95 -1.33
CA ASN A 90 9.30 7.39 -1.28
C ASN A 90 10.42 7.87 -2.23
N CYS A 91 11.20 6.95 -2.81
CA CYS A 91 12.29 7.25 -3.76
C CYS A 91 11.84 7.17 -5.21
N GLY A 92 11.03 6.17 -5.56
CA GLY A 92 10.72 5.89 -6.95
C GLY A 92 9.39 5.18 -7.20
N LEU A 93 9.06 5.11 -8.49
CA LEU A 93 7.85 4.51 -9.00
C LEU A 93 8.15 3.70 -10.26
N LEU A 94 7.78 2.41 -10.25
CA LEU A 94 7.85 1.53 -11.42
C LEU A 94 6.48 1.33 -12.02
N LEU A 95 6.44 1.38 -13.35
CA LEU A 95 5.26 1.17 -14.18
C LEU A 95 5.46 -0.04 -15.11
N PRO A 96 4.39 -0.72 -15.54
CA PRO A 96 4.50 -1.85 -16.44
C PRO A 96 4.80 -1.39 -17.87
N ARG A 97 5.33 -2.30 -18.69
CA ARG A 97 5.73 -2.05 -20.09
C ARG A 97 4.63 -1.53 -21.00
N ASN A 98 3.37 -1.81 -20.66
CA ASN A 98 2.21 -1.35 -21.42
C ASN A 98 1.66 0.01 -20.98
N CYS A 99 2.37 0.72 -20.10
CA CYS A 99 2.07 2.10 -19.74
C CYS A 99 2.38 3.05 -20.89
N PHE A 100 1.56 4.07 -21.11
CA PHE A 100 1.78 5.06 -22.14
C PHE A 100 2.82 6.11 -21.73
N GLU A 101 3.57 6.64 -22.70
CA GLU A 101 4.60 7.66 -22.45
C GLU A 101 4.04 8.91 -21.78
N GLU A 102 2.82 9.32 -22.12
CA GLU A 102 2.12 10.45 -21.52
C GLU A 102 1.81 10.22 -20.04
N GLU A 103 1.47 8.97 -19.65
CA GLU A 103 1.24 8.60 -18.26
C GLU A 103 2.53 8.67 -17.45
N VAL A 104 3.64 8.19 -18.01
CA VAL A 104 4.98 8.28 -17.40
C VAL A 104 5.40 9.74 -17.22
N ALA A 105 5.26 10.56 -18.27
CA ALA A 105 5.61 11.97 -18.25
C ALA A 105 4.76 12.75 -17.22
N HIS A 106 3.45 12.46 -17.18
CA HIS A 106 2.54 13.03 -16.19
C HIS A 106 2.99 12.72 -14.77
N LEU A 107 3.27 11.45 -14.47
CA LEU A 107 3.68 11.02 -13.13
C LEU A 107 5.04 11.61 -12.73
N LYS A 108 6.02 11.66 -13.64
CA LYS A 108 7.30 12.35 -13.40
C LYS A 108 7.10 13.81 -13.01
N LYS A 109 6.28 14.53 -13.80
CA LYS A 109 6.00 15.95 -13.58
C LYS A 109 5.22 16.20 -12.28
N ALA A 110 4.21 15.38 -11.99
CA ALA A 110 3.33 15.57 -10.84
C ALA A 110 4.01 15.23 -9.51
N THR A 111 4.94 14.30 -9.50
CA THR A 111 5.53 13.77 -8.26
C THR A 111 6.98 14.16 -8.03
N GLY A 112 7.74 14.39 -9.08
CA GLY A 112 9.20 14.57 -9.00
C GLY A 112 9.96 13.29 -8.59
N LEU A 113 9.29 12.13 -8.53
CA LEU A 113 9.92 10.85 -8.22
C LEU A 113 10.75 10.33 -9.39
N ASN A 114 11.64 9.39 -9.08
CA ASN A 114 12.31 8.58 -10.11
C ASN A 114 11.28 7.59 -10.70
N VAL A 115 10.71 7.89 -11.86
CA VAL A 115 9.68 7.06 -12.52
C VAL A 115 10.28 6.36 -13.72
N ASP A 116 10.16 5.03 -13.79
CA ASP A 116 10.63 4.25 -14.93
C ASP A 116 9.70 3.07 -15.24
N ILE A 117 9.88 2.49 -16.42
CA ILE A 117 9.13 1.33 -16.90
C ILE A 117 9.94 0.06 -16.62
N LEU A 118 9.30 -0.94 -16.00
CA LEU A 118 9.84 -2.28 -15.89
C LEU A 118 9.38 -3.11 -17.12
N ASP A 119 10.27 -3.26 -18.10
CA ASP A 119 9.96 -3.91 -19.38
C ASP A 119 9.99 -5.44 -19.28
N THR A 120 9.10 -5.98 -18.46
CA THR A 120 8.90 -7.44 -18.31
C THR A 120 7.59 -7.87 -18.99
N LYS A 121 7.48 -9.16 -19.35
CA LYS A 121 6.24 -9.73 -19.89
C LYS A 121 5.07 -9.67 -18.89
N HIS A 122 5.36 -9.54 -17.59
CA HIS A 122 4.38 -9.47 -16.52
C HIS A 122 3.98 -8.01 -16.29
N THR A 123 2.74 -7.67 -16.60
CA THR A 123 2.25 -6.28 -16.49
C THR A 123 1.70 -5.93 -15.10
N ALA A 124 1.22 -6.92 -14.34
CA ALA A 124 0.73 -6.68 -12.97
C ALA A 124 1.89 -6.64 -11.95
N ILE A 125 2.88 -5.77 -12.20
CA ILE A 125 4.12 -5.70 -11.39
C ILE A 125 3.86 -5.31 -9.93
N GLY A 126 2.81 -4.53 -9.65
CA GLY A 126 2.40 -4.18 -8.30
C GLY A 126 1.94 -5.37 -7.45
N ASN A 127 1.44 -6.44 -8.10
CA ASN A 127 1.16 -7.70 -7.42
C ASN A 127 2.43 -8.57 -7.23
N LEU A 128 3.50 -8.29 -7.98
CA LEU A 128 4.71 -9.11 -7.99
C LEU A 128 5.84 -8.54 -7.13
N ILE A 129 5.76 -7.28 -6.75
CA ILE A 129 6.80 -6.61 -5.96
C ILE A 129 6.16 -5.95 -4.74
N CYS A 130 6.59 -6.38 -3.54
CA CYS A 130 6.33 -5.69 -2.27
C CYS A 130 7.54 -4.84 -1.92
N THR A 131 7.35 -3.57 -1.57
CA THR A 131 8.45 -2.67 -1.20
C THR A 131 8.02 -1.68 -0.12
N ASN A 132 9.01 -1.23 0.65
CA ASN A 132 8.98 -0.04 1.48
C ASN A 132 10.24 0.81 1.19
N ASP A 133 10.63 1.71 2.10
CA ASP A 133 11.82 2.56 1.90
C ASP A 133 13.14 1.89 2.34
N LYS A 134 13.11 0.63 2.77
CA LYS A 134 14.28 -0.09 3.26
C LYS A 134 14.65 -1.30 2.41
N GLY A 135 13.67 -1.91 1.74
CA GLY A 135 13.89 -3.09 0.93
C GLY A 135 12.72 -3.43 0.01
N ALA A 136 12.93 -4.43 -0.85
CA ALA A 136 11.87 -4.97 -1.71
C ALA A 136 11.97 -6.49 -1.86
N ILE A 137 10.80 -7.12 -1.94
CA ILE A 137 10.64 -8.55 -2.24
C ILE A 137 10.03 -8.64 -3.63
N MET A 138 10.81 -9.16 -4.57
CA MET A 138 10.40 -9.34 -5.95
C MET A 138 10.04 -10.80 -6.23
N SER A 139 8.97 -11.01 -6.97
CA SER A 139 8.58 -12.34 -7.42
C SER A 139 9.66 -13.02 -8.27
N PRO A 140 9.92 -14.32 -8.08
CA PRO A 140 10.78 -15.09 -8.98
C PRO A 140 10.27 -15.19 -10.43
N LEU A 141 9.04 -14.80 -10.73
CA LEU A 141 8.54 -14.68 -12.10
C LEU A 141 9.23 -13.57 -12.90
N ILE A 142 9.72 -12.54 -12.22
CA ILE A 142 10.50 -11.47 -12.85
C ILE A 142 11.96 -11.95 -12.91
N PRO A 143 12.60 -11.99 -14.10
CA PRO A 143 13.98 -12.45 -14.26
C PRO A 143 15.01 -11.65 -13.43
N ASP A 144 16.15 -12.26 -13.10
CA ASP A 144 17.23 -11.63 -12.30
C ASP A 144 17.78 -10.36 -12.95
N GLU A 145 17.79 -10.28 -14.27
CA GLU A 145 18.27 -9.13 -15.03
C GLU A 145 17.56 -7.82 -14.67
N TYR A 146 16.34 -7.90 -14.12
CA TYR A 146 15.56 -6.73 -13.69
C TYR A 146 15.85 -6.28 -12.25
N VAL A 147 16.55 -7.08 -11.44
CA VAL A 147 16.85 -6.75 -10.03
C VAL A 147 17.50 -5.38 -9.95
N LYS A 148 18.60 -5.19 -10.70
CA LYS A 148 19.35 -3.93 -10.69
C LYS A 148 18.49 -2.72 -11.06
N LYS A 149 17.60 -2.87 -12.04
CA LYS A 149 16.68 -1.79 -12.44
C LYS A 149 15.69 -1.46 -11.32
N VAL A 150 15.17 -2.46 -10.63
CA VAL A 150 14.25 -2.25 -9.49
C VAL A 150 14.97 -1.55 -8.35
N GLU A 151 16.21 -1.96 -8.02
CA GLU A 151 17.07 -1.32 -7.02
C GLU A 151 17.35 0.15 -7.37
N ASP A 152 17.75 0.43 -8.61
CA ASP A 152 18.11 1.78 -9.07
C ASP A 152 16.91 2.74 -9.04
N VAL A 153 15.69 2.24 -9.30
CA VAL A 153 14.48 3.09 -9.28
C VAL A 153 13.98 3.29 -7.85
N LEU A 154 13.90 2.21 -7.07
CA LEU A 154 13.33 2.27 -5.72
C LEU A 154 14.36 2.68 -4.65
N GLY A 155 15.66 2.65 -4.96
CA GLY A 155 16.74 3.02 -4.05
C GLY A 155 16.91 2.06 -2.87
N VAL A 156 16.55 0.79 -3.02
CA VAL A 156 16.56 -0.23 -1.96
C VAL A 156 17.12 -1.56 -2.44
N GLU A 157 17.62 -2.38 -1.52
CA GLU A 157 18.00 -3.77 -1.81
C GLU A 157 16.78 -4.60 -2.21
N VAL A 158 16.96 -5.51 -3.19
CA VAL A 158 15.92 -6.38 -3.70
C VAL A 158 16.31 -7.85 -3.57
N ILE A 159 15.47 -8.64 -2.92
CA ILE A 159 15.57 -10.10 -3.00
C ILE A 159 14.43 -10.70 -3.81
N ARG A 160 14.69 -11.86 -4.42
CA ARG A 160 13.66 -12.63 -5.14
C ARG A 160 13.16 -13.77 -4.28
N LYS A 161 11.88 -13.68 -3.87
CA LYS A 161 11.25 -14.68 -3.00
C LYS A 161 9.75 -14.78 -3.24
N ARG A 162 9.20 -15.98 -3.03
CA ARG A 162 7.75 -16.18 -2.89
C ARG A 162 7.34 -15.86 -1.46
N ILE A 163 6.06 -15.52 -1.27
CA ILE A 163 5.46 -15.34 0.05
C ILE A 163 4.34 -16.36 0.18
N ALA A 164 4.37 -17.19 1.22
CA ALA A 164 3.43 -18.28 1.45
C ALA A 164 3.26 -19.21 0.22
N GLY A 165 4.34 -19.44 -0.54
CA GLY A 165 4.30 -20.23 -1.78
C GLY A 165 3.77 -19.50 -3.01
N TYR A 166 3.20 -18.31 -2.86
CA TYR A 166 2.65 -17.52 -3.96
C TYR A 166 3.71 -16.69 -4.67
N HIS A 167 3.55 -16.55 -5.98
CA HIS A 167 4.39 -15.68 -6.80
C HIS A 167 4.05 -14.18 -6.64
N GLN A 168 2.86 -13.87 -6.16
CA GLN A 168 2.33 -12.51 -6.03
C GLN A 168 2.82 -11.83 -4.75
N ALA A 169 4.13 -11.69 -4.56
CA ALA A 169 4.74 -11.11 -3.37
C ALA A 169 4.12 -9.75 -2.98
N GLY A 170 3.85 -8.88 -3.97
CA GLY A 170 3.25 -7.58 -3.74
C GLY A 170 1.78 -7.61 -3.33
N ALA A 171 1.06 -8.73 -3.55
CA ALA A 171 -0.30 -8.92 -3.06
C ALA A 171 -0.35 -9.51 -1.65
N MET A 172 0.70 -10.24 -1.23
CA MET A 172 0.74 -11.06 -0.01
C MET A 172 1.37 -10.35 1.18
N ALA A 173 1.97 -9.18 0.99
CA ALA A 173 2.53 -8.39 2.08
C ALA A 173 2.34 -6.89 1.83
N VAL A 174 2.24 -6.13 2.91
CA VAL A 174 2.23 -4.66 2.91
C VAL A 174 3.10 -4.19 4.07
N ALA A 175 4.07 -3.34 3.78
CA ALA A 175 4.99 -2.82 4.78
C ALA A 175 5.20 -1.31 4.61
N THR A 176 5.34 -0.62 5.73
CA THR A 176 5.82 0.76 5.86
C THR A 176 7.21 0.75 6.51
N SER A 177 7.76 1.89 6.89
CA SER A 177 9.00 1.94 7.69
C SER A 177 8.78 1.64 9.18
N ASN A 178 7.52 1.56 9.63
CA ASN A 178 7.14 1.34 11.04
C ASN A 178 6.81 -0.13 11.35
N GLY A 179 6.34 -0.88 10.35
CA GLY A 179 5.93 -2.27 10.48
C GLY A 179 5.15 -2.74 9.26
N GLY A 180 4.57 -3.92 9.33
CA GLY A 180 3.81 -4.45 8.20
C GLY A 180 3.06 -5.74 8.51
N ILE A 181 2.29 -6.17 7.53
CA ILE A 181 1.53 -7.41 7.55
C ILE A 181 1.94 -8.32 6.41
N ILE A 182 1.83 -9.61 6.65
CA ILE A 182 2.17 -10.67 5.70
C ILE A 182 1.09 -11.74 5.68
N HIS A 183 0.99 -12.47 4.57
CA HIS A 183 0.02 -13.56 4.39
C HIS A 183 0.06 -14.55 5.57
N PRO A 184 -1.09 -14.96 6.14
CA PRO A 184 -1.15 -15.71 7.39
C PRO A 184 -0.52 -17.11 7.32
N SER A 185 -0.41 -17.71 6.12
CA SER A 185 0.25 -19.01 5.93
C SER A 185 1.74 -18.90 5.59
N THR A 186 2.38 -17.74 5.83
CA THR A 186 3.83 -17.62 5.63
C THR A 186 4.57 -18.31 6.78
N GLU A 187 5.56 -19.12 6.46
CA GLU A 187 6.38 -19.83 7.44
C GLU A 187 7.23 -18.83 8.24
N GLU A 188 7.47 -19.10 9.52
CA GLU A 188 8.23 -18.22 10.42
C GLU A 188 9.65 -17.89 9.90
N GLU A 189 10.30 -18.84 9.26
CA GLU A 189 11.62 -18.65 8.68
C GLU A 189 11.58 -17.66 7.52
N ASP A 190 10.55 -17.74 6.67
CA ASP A 190 10.32 -16.80 5.58
C ASP A 190 9.98 -15.41 6.11
N ILE A 191 9.16 -15.30 7.16
CA ILE A 191 8.84 -14.03 7.82
C ILE A 191 10.13 -13.36 8.31
N LYS A 192 11.06 -14.10 8.95
CA LYS A 192 12.33 -13.55 9.43
C LYS A 192 13.18 -12.98 8.29
N ILE A 193 13.33 -13.75 7.19
CA ILE A 193 14.10 -13.28 6.03
C ILE A 193 13.47 -12.03 5.41
N ILE A 194 12.16 -12.05 5.20
CA ILE A 194 11.44 -10.94 4.59
C ILE A 194 11.48 -9.69 5.49
N SER A 195 11.32 -9.88 6.81
CA SER A 195 11.43 -8.80 7.80
C SER A 195 12.82 -8.16 7.81
N GLN A 196 13.88 -8.95 7.67
CA GLN A 196 15.25 -8.43 7.57
C GLN A 196 15.43 -7.53 6.35
N VAL A 197 14.95 -7.95 5.18
CA VAL A 197 15.06 -7.17 3.94
C VAL A 197 14.22 -5.90 4.02
N LEU A 198 12.97 -5.99 4.48
CA LEU A 198 12.09 -4.83 4.62
C LEU A 198 12.44 -3.97 5.85
N GLY A 199 13.37 -4.43 6.71
CA GLY A 199 13.85 -3.71 7.90
C GLY A 199 12.77 -3.41 8.93
N VAL A 200 11.70 -4.24 8.99
CA VAL A 200 10.56 -4.06 9.89
C VAL A 200 9.98 -5.41 10.31
N ASP A 201 9.33 -5.43 11.48
CA ASP A 201 8.58 -6.60 11.91
C ASP A 201 7.33 -6.78 11.04
N LEU A 202 7.03 -8.03 10.70
CA LEU A 202 5.86 -8.42 9.93
C LEU A 202 4.96 -9.34 10.76
N GLU A 203 3.68 -9.00 10.83
CA GLU A 203 2.68 -9.81 11.53
C GLU A 203 1.78 -10.55 10.52
N PRO A 204 1.56 -11.86 10.68
CA PRO A 204 0.55 -12.57 9.90
C PRO A 204 -0.83 -11.97 10.10
N ALA A 205 -1.52 -11.61 9.02
CA ALA A 205 -2.83 -10.95 9.11
C ALA A 205 -3.73 -11.25 7.92
N THR A 206 -5.01 -10.90 8.06
CA THR A 206 -6.00 -10.82 6.99
C THR A 206 -6.61 -9.43 6.94
N ILE A 207 -7.36 -9.14 5.89
CA ILE A 207 -8.05 -7.87 5.65
C ILE A 207 -9.45 -8.13 5.09
N ASN A 208 -10.38 -7.19 5.24
CA ASN A 208 -11.72 -7.28 4.66
C ASN A 208 -12.49 -8.57 5.02
N GLY A 209 -12.43 -8.99 6.29
CA GLY A 209 -13.20 -10.14 6.79
C GLY A 209 -12.57 -11.50 6.44
N GLY A 210 -11.25 -11.58 6.44
CA GLY A 210 -10.50 -12.83 6.27
C GLY A 210 -9.79 -12.97 4.92
N SER A 211 -9.76 -11.93 4.08
CA SER A 211 -9.00 -11.96 2.82
C SER A 211 -7.50 -11.99 3.08
N PRO A 212 -6.75 -12.96 2.52
CA PRO A 212 -5.31 -13.03 2.65
C PRO A 212 -4.56 -12.19 1.60
N TYR A 213 -5.28 -11.60 0.64
CA TYR A 213 -4.71 -10.73 -0.41
C TYR A 213 -4.59 -9.30 0.13
N LEU A 214 -3.60 -9.08 0.98
CA LEU A 214 -3.49 -7.92 1.87
C LEU A 214 -3.48 -6.59 1.13
N SER A 215 -2.67 -6.46 0.07
CA SER A 215 -2.52 -5.20 -0.65
C SER A 215 -3.81 -4.75 -1.37
N SER A 216 -4.77 -5.66 -1.58
CA SER A 216 -6.04 -5.30 -2.20
C SER A 216 -6.92 -4.44 -1.30
N GLY A 217 -6.86 -4.65 0.01
CA GLY A 217 -7.77 -4.04 0.98
C GLY A 217 -7.16 -2.95 1.86
N ILE A 218 -5.90 -2.56 1.64
CA ILE A 218 -5.20 -1.59 2.48
C ILE A 218 -4.35 -0.61 1.66
N LEU A 219 -4.35 0.64 2.09
CA LEU A 219 -3.34 1.65 1.77
C LEU A 219 -2.60 1.97 3.06
N ALA A 220 -1.29 1.89 3.02
CA ALA A 220 -0.44 2.14 4.17
C ALA A 220 0.70 3.09 3.81
N ASN A 221 0.94 4.06 4.65
CA ASN A 221 2.15 4.88 4.64
C ASN A 221 2.65 5.07 6.09
N ASN A 222 3.74 5.80 6.29
CA ASN A 222 4.31 5.99 7.62
C ASN A 222 3.46 6.89 8.54
N LYS A 223 2.36 7.45 8.05
CA LYS A 223 1.51 8.40 8.78
C LYS A 223 0.16 7.80 9.18
N SER A 224 -0.43 6.92 8.34
CA SER A 224 -1.75 6.35 8.60
C SER A 224 -2.07 5.16 7.70
N LEU A 225 -3.16 4.47 8.01
CA LEU A 225 -3.71 3.36 7.25
C LEU A 225 -5.13 3.68 6.78
N VAL A 226 -5.43 3.31 5.54
CA VAL A 226 -6.81 3.27 5.04
C VAL A 226 -7.12 1.82 4.65
N VAL A 227 -8.18 1.28 5.23
CA VAL A 227 -8.61 -0.12 5.03
C VAL A 227 -10.02 -0.19 4.48
N GLY A 228 -10.32 -1.27 3.79
CA GLY A 228 -11.68 -1.49 3.27
C GLY A 228 -12.73 -1.63 4.37
N SER A 229 -13.96 -1.25 4.07
CA SER A 229 -15.06 -1.20 5.03
C SER A 229 -15.40 -2.57 5.67
N LEU A 230 -15.08 -3.67 5.01
CA LEU A 230 -15.31 -5.03 5.53
C LEU A 230 -14.26 -5.50 6.54
N THR A 231 -13.18 -4.75 6.75
CA THR A 231 -12.18 -5.06 7.78
C THR A 231 -12.84 -5.06 9.16
N ASN A 232 -12.74 -6.17 9.87
CA ASN A 232 -13.44 -6.39 11.14
C ASN A 232 -12.61 -5.96 12.36
N GLY A 233 -13.20 -6.04 13.57
CA GLY A 233 -12.55 -5.62 14.81
C GLY A 233 -11.24 -6.36 15.11
N PRO A 234 -11.21 -7.71 15.10
CA PRO A 234 -9.98 -8.47 15.25
C PRO A 234 -8.88 -8.10 14.26
N GLU A 235 -9.21 -7.89 12.98
CA GLU A 235 -8.25 -7.45 11.96
C GLU A 235 -7.71 -6.05 12.28
N LEU A 236 -8.56 -5.11 12.74
CA LEU A 236 -8.10 -3.77 13.16
C LEU A 236 -7.11 -3.83 14.31
N VAL A 237 -7.35 -4.68 15.31
CA VAL A 237 -6.41 -4.89 16.43
C VAL A 237 -5.06 -5.41 15.93
N MET A 238 -5.07 -6.38 15.01
CA MET A 238 -3.84 -6.90 14.39
C MET A 238 -3.09 -5.81 13.62
N LEU A 239 -3.80 -4.99 12.85
CA LEU A 239 -3.21 -3.86 12.12
C LEU A 239 -2.61 -2.80 13.06
N THR A 240 -3.31 -2.47 14.16
CA THR A 240 -2.81 -1.54 15.19
C THR A 240 -1.47 -2.02 15.74
N LYS A 241 -1.36 -3.31 16.07
CA LYS A 241 -0.11 -3.93 16.54
C LYS A 241 0.97 -3.93 15.45
N ALA A 242 0.63 -4.44 14.25
CA ALA A 242 1.58 -4.66 13.16
C ALA A 242 2.24 -3.36 12.66
N PHE A 243 1.48 -2.28 12.59
CA PHE A 243 1.96 -0.98 12.11
C PHE A 243 2.31 -0.01 13.25
N ARG A 244 2.24 -0.46 14.52
CA ARG A 244 2.55 0.35 15.71
C ARG A 244 1.76 1.67 15.73
N VAL A 245 0.44 1.53 15.52
CA VAL A 245 -0.48 2.68 15.61
C VAL A 245 -0.54 3.14 17.06
N GLU A 246 -0.23 4.41 17.30
CA GLU A 246 -0.30 5.00 18.64
C GLU A 246 -1.75 5.32 19.02
N ASP A 247 -2.14 5.02 20.28
CA ASP A 247 -3.46 5.34 20.86
C ASP A 247 -3.61 6.84 21.19
#